data_bc6daa0abdb8e3b6122ff436959fa7ca
#
_entry.id   bc6daa0abdb8e3b6122ff436959fa7ca
#
_cell.length_a   1.000
_cell.length_b   1.000
_cell.length_c   1.000
_cell.angle_alpha   90.00
_cell.angle_beta   90.00
_cell.angle_gamma   90.00
#
_symmetry.space_group_name_H-M   'P 1'
#
loop_
_entity.id
_entity.type
_entity.pdbx_description
1 polymer ?
#
loop_
_entity_poly.entity_id
_entity_poly.type
_entity_poly.pdbx_seq_one_letter_code
_entity_poly.pdbx_strand_id
1 'polypeptide(L)'
;MQTTIADNVGLVERAWVDSINKRSKEKFLDLHGESAVLYDPTLGSLKGRPALDKMWTGLFSMFPDYQVRKVRSFGQDDWVCLEVEESGTMKGAIHAGPREVQPTGKSFKIPSSIICRVEDGRIGEVRIYFDVLGLMAQLGLGP
;
A
#
# COMPACT_ATOMS: atom_id res chain seq x y z
N MET A 1 -2.06 15.53 -20.16
CA MET A 1 -1.27 14.70 -21.08
C MET A 1 -1.65 13.24 -20.92
N GLN A 2 -1.92 12.59 -22.03
CA GLN A 2 -2.30 11.18 -22.01
C GLN A 2 -1.04 10.31 -21.98
N THR A 3 -0.98 9.37 -21.04
CA THR A 3 0.14 8.45 -20.91
C THR A 3 -0.20 7.11 -21.54
N THR A 4 0.82 6.32 -21.90
CA THR A 4 0.63 4.97 -22.41
C THR A 4 0.37 3.99 -21.26
N ILE A 5 -0.14 2.82 -21.58
CA ILE A 5 -0.33 1.75 -20.58
C ILE A 5 1.02 1.38 -19.95
N ALA A 6 2.08 1.27 -20.76
CA ALA A 6 3.43 0.98 -20.24
C ALA A 6 3.91 2.05 -19.27
N ASP A 7 3.68 3.33 -19.57
CA ASP A 7 4.03 4.44 -18.69
C ASP A 7 3.27 4.34 -17.36
N ASN A 8 1.98 4.02 -17.43
CA ASN A 8 1.12 3.92 -16.26
C ASN A 8 1.54 2.75 -15.36
N VAL A 9 1.85 1.60 -15.96
CA VAL A 9 2.35 0.43 -15.22
C VAL A 9 3.66 0.80 -14.51
N GLY A 10 4.59 1.43 -15.22
CA GLY A 10 5.87 1.86 -14.63
C GLY A 10 5.69 2.84 -13.47
N LEU A 11 4.76 3.78 -13.60
CA LEU A 11 4.44 4.73 -12.55
C LEU A 11 3.97 4.03 -11.27
N VAL A 12 3.04 3.08 -11.42
CA VAL A 12 2.48 2.35 -10.29
C VAL A 12 3.54 1.47 -9.62
N GLU A 13 4.39 0.82 -10.42
CA GLU A 13 5.51 0.02 -9.88
C GLU A 13 6.49 0.88 -9.11
N ARG A 14 6.83 2.07 -9.62
CA ARG A 14 7.73 2.99 -8.91
C ARG A 14 7.14 3.43 -7.58
N ALA A 15 5.84 3.69 -7.52
CA ALA A 15 5.20 4.15 -6.29
C ALA A 15 5.04 3.04 -5.26
N TRP A 16 4.49 1.91 -5.67
CA TRP A 16 4.02 0.88 -4.74
C TRP A 16 5.00 -0.28 -4.55
N VAL A 17 6.08 -0.32 -5.29
CA VAL A 17 7.17 -1.29 -5.08
C VAL A 17 8.48 -0.55 -4.76
N ASP A 18 8.99 0.22 -5.70
CA ASP A 18 10.32 0.80 -5.57
C ASP A 18 10.43 1.82 -4.44
N SER A 19 9.51 2.77 -4.38
CA SER A 19 9.53 3.81 -3.34
C SER A 19 9.40 3.21 -1.94
N ILE A 20 8.54 2.21 -1.79
CA ILE A 20 8.32 1.53 -0.52
C ILE A 20 9.58 0.80 -0.09
N ASN A 21 10.15 -0.03 -0.98
CA ASN A 21 11.34 -0.83 -0.65
C ASN A 21 12.57 0.04 -0.36
N LYS A 22 12.66 1.20 -1.00
CA LYS A 22 13.75 2.15 -0.78
C LYS A 22 13.49 3.12 0.36
N ARG A 23 12.33 3.05 1.00
CA ARG A 23 11.93 3.95 2.08
C ARG A 23 11.90 5.42 1.63
N SER A 24 11.50 5.67 0.39
CA SER A 24 11.44 7.02 -0.20
C SER A 24 10.02 7.58 -0.07
N LYS A 25 9.63 8.01 1.12
CA LYS A 25 8.29 8.55 1.38
C LYS A 25 7.98 9.74 0.48
N GLU A 26 8.92 10.68 0.35
CA GLU A 26 8.74 11.88 -0.46
C GLU A 26 8.42 11.52 -1.91
N LYS A 27 9.17 10.59 -2.48
CA LYS A 27 8.95 10.13 -3.85
C LYS A 27 7.59 9.42 -3.99
N PHE A 28 7.24 8.59 -3.00
CA PHE A 28 5.94 7.93 -2.96
C PHE A 28 4.81 8.96 -3.02
N LEU A 29 4.88 10.00 -2.19
CA LEU A 29 3.85 11.04 -2.16
C LEU A 29 3.80 11.82 -3.48
N ASP A 30 4.95 12.15 -4.06
CA ASP A 30 5.03 12.91 -5.32
C ASP A 30 4.41 12.16 -6.51
N LEU A 31 4.43 10.84 -6.50
CA LEU A 31 3.86 10.02 -7.56
C LEU A 31 2.34 9.96 -7.50
N HIS A 32 1.73 10.44 -6.43
CA HIS A 32 0.27 10.53 -6.27
C HIS A 32 -0.19 11.97 -6.47
N GLY A 33 -1.42 12.13 -6.97
CA GLY A 33 -2.06 13.46 -7.05
C GLY A 33 -2.34 14.00 -5.65
N GLU A 34 -2.43 15.33 -5.54
CA GLU A 34 -2.70 15.98 -4.25
C GLU A 34 -4.00 15.53 -3.61
N SER A 35 -4.99 15.22 -4.45
CA SER A 35 -6.32 14.79 -4.00
C SER A 35 -6.53 13.28 -4.20
N ALA A 36 -5.46 12.50 -4.32
CA ALA A 36 -5.56 11.06 -4.53
C ALA A 36 -6.41 10.41 -3.45
N VAL A 37 -7.23 9.45 -3.84
CA VAL A 37 -8.07 8.68 -2.91
C VAL A 37 -7.51 7.28 -2.79
N LEU A 38 -7.60 6.73 -1.58
CA LEU A 38 -7.11 5.39 -1.30
C LEU A 38 -8.19 4.62 -0.55
N TYR A 39 -8.45 3.41 -1.03
CA TYR A 39 -9.29 2.45 -0.30
C TYR A 39 -8.42 1.30 0.20
N ASP A 40 -8.55 0.99 1.48
CA ASP A 40 -7.88 -0.14 2.13
C ASP A 40 -8.90 -0.84 3.01
N PRO A 41 -8.98 -2.19 3.01
CA PRO A 41 -10.02 -2.90 3.74
C PRO A 41 -9.95 -2.72 5.26
N THR A 42 -8.80 -2.30 5.80
CA THR A 42 -8.67 -2.06 7.25
C THR A 42 -8.85 -0.60 7.62
N LEU A 43 -8.56 0.33 6.70
CA LEU A 43 -8.62 1.78 6.96
C LEU A 43 -9.84 2.45 6.36
N GLY A 44 -10.53 1.77 5.44
CA GLY A 44 -11.62 2.37 4.68
C GLY A 44 -11.10 3.32 3.62
N SER A 45 -11.81 4.41 3.38
CA SER A 45 -11.46 5.39 2.35
C SER A 45 -10.70 6.57 2.95
N LEU A 46 -9.55 6.87 2.38
CA LEU A 46 -8.70 7.98 2.78
C LEU A 46 -8.54 8.93 1.58
N LYS A 47 -8.32 10.21 1.83
CA LYS A 47 -8.19 11.20 0.76
C LYS A 47 -7.03 12.14 1.00
N GLY A 48 -6.24 12.34 -0.08
CA GLY A 48 -5.18 13.32 -0.13
C GLY A 48 -3.83 12.83 0.35
N ARG A 49 -2.77 13.56 -0.01
CA ARG A 49 -1.41 13.22 0.39
C ARG A 49 -1.21 13.17 1.91
N PRO A 50 -1.83 14.05 2.73
CA PRO A 50 -1.69 13.92 4.17
C PRO A 50 -2.17 12.57 4.71
N ALA A 51 -3.25 12.02 4.16
CA ALA A 51 -3.73 10.70 4.54
C ALA A 51 -2.78 9.59 4.11
N LEU A 52 -2.20 9.70 2.91
CA LEU A 52 -1.19 8.77 2.42
C LEU A 52 0.08 8.81 3.27
N ASP A 53 0.48 10.00 3.72
CA ASP A 53 1.62 10.19 4.61
C ASP A 53 1.38 9.47 5.95
N LYS A 54 0.20 9.65 6.52
CA LYS A 54 -0.19 8.98 7.77
C LYS A 54 -0.19 7.46 7.61
N MET A 55 -0.72 6.97 6.51
CA MET A 55 -0.73 5.54 6.20
C MET A 55 0.69 4.99 6.15
N TRP A 56 1.59 5.67 5.44
CA TRP A 56 3.01 5.29 5.34
C TRP A 56 3.66 5.22 6.72
N THR A 57 3.49 6.28 7.51
CA THR A 57 4.08 6.36 8.85
C THR A 57 3.58 5.23 9.74
N GLY A 58 2.27 4.97 9.70
CA GLY A 58 1.67 3.88 10.47
C GLY A 58 2.17 2.52 10.05
N LEU A 59 2.26 2.28 8.73
CA LEU A 59 2.72 1.02 8.18
C LEU A 59 4.14 0.69 8.63
N PHE A 60 5.06 1.64 8.51
CA PHE A 60 6.45 1.43 8.89
C PHE A 60 6.68 1.46 10.39
N SER A 61 5.76 2.04 11.16
CA SER A 61 5.77 1.93 12.61
C SER A 61 5.42 0.53 13.07
N MET A 62 4.41 -0.09 12.43
CA MET A 62 4.00 -1.46 12.76
C MET A 62 5.00 -2.49 12.24
N PHE A 63 5.48 -2.30 11.02
CA PHE A 63 6.34 -3.24 10.31
C PHE A 63 7.59 -2.51 9.77
N PRO A 64 8.62 -2.28 10.61
CA PRO A 64 9.82 -1.56 10.15
C PRO A 64 10.53 -2.25 8.97
N ASP A 65 10.41 -3.55 8.86
CA ASP A 65 11.01 -4.36 7.80
C ASP A 65 10.05 -4.63 6.64
N TYR A 66 8.94 -3.89 6.53
CA TYR A 66 7.95 -4.08 5.48
C TYR A 66 8.61 -4.05 4.10
N GLN A 67 8.26 -5.03 3.27
CA GLN A 67 8.75 -5.14 1.91
C GLN A 67 7.65 -5.59 0.97
N VAL A 68 7.79 -5.21 -0.30
CA VAL A 68 6.86 -5.55 -1.35
C VAL A 68 7.64 -6.19 -2.49
N ARG A 69 7.18 -7.36 -2.94
CA ARG A 69 7.74 -8.04 -4.11
C ARG A 69 6.69 -8.09 -5.21
N LYS A 70 7.03 -7.56 -6.39
CA LYS A 70 6.11 -7.61 -7.52
C LYS A 70 5.96 -9.05 -8.01
N VAL A 71 4.72 -9.49 -8.20
CA VAL A 71 4.40 -10.77 -8.84
C VAL A 71 4.12 -10.55 -10.32
N ARG A 72 3.18 -9.65 -10.64
CA ARG A 72 2.86 -9.27 -12.01
C ARG A 72 2.15 -7.92 -12.01
N SER A 73 2.16 -7.26 -13.17
CA SER A 73 1.41 -6.03 -13.36
C SER A 73 0.91 -5.96 -14.79
N PHE A 74 -0.23 -5.33 -14.97
CA PHE A 74 -0.83 -5.12 -16.29
C PHE A 74 -1.79 -3.94 -16.21
N GLY A 75 -2.12 -3.37 -17.36
CA GLY A 75 -3.00 -2.21 -17.40
C GLY A 75 -4.05 -2.30 -18.48
N GLN A 76 -5.10 -1.48 -18.30
CA GLN A 76 -6.16 -1.31 -19.27
C GLN A 76 -6.65 0.14 -19.13
N ASP A 77 -6.68 0.86 -20.26
CA ASP A 77 -7.03 2.29 -20.26
C ASP A 77 -6.12 3.05 -19.27
N ASP A 78 -6.68 3.79 -18.31
CA ASP A 78 -5.91 4.51 -17.30
C ASP A 78 -5.81 3.73 -15.97
N TRP A 79 -6.20 2.47 -15.95
CA TRP A 79 -6.12 1.60 -14.78
C TRP A 79 -4.94 0.64 -14.86
N VAL A 80 -4.33 0.37 -13.72
CA VAL A 80 -3.23 -0.59 -13.58
C VAL A 80 -3.55 -1.53 -12.42
N CYS A 81 -3.37 -2.83 -12.66
CA CYS A 81 -3.43 -3.83 -11.60
C CYS A 81 -2.01 -4.29 -11.29
N LEU A 82 -1.62 -4.19 -10.04
CA LEU A 82 -0.32 -4.63 -9.55
C LEU A 82 -0.56 -5.71 -8.50
N GLU A 83 -0.13 -6.92 -8.80
CA GLU A 83 -0.18 -8.02 -7.84
C GLU A 83 1.18 -8.14 -7.16
N VAL A 84 1.18 -8.15 -5.84
CA VAL A 84 2.40 -8.15 -5.03
C VAL A 84 2.31 -9.20 -3.93
N GLU A 85 3.47 -9.51 -3.37
CA GLU A 85 3.58 -10.23 -2.11
C GLU A 85 4.16 -9.26 -1.08
N GLU A 86 3.42 -9.06 -0.01
CA GLU A 86 3.82 -8.18 1.09
C GLU A 86 4.35 -9.02 2.24
N SER A 87 5.37 -8.51 2.93
CA SER A 87 5.94 -9.19 4.08
C SER A 87 6.43 -8.19 5.12
N GLY A 88 6.48 -8.64 6.36
CA GLY A 88 6.98 -7.82 7.45
C GLY A 88 6.88 -8.54 8.78
N THR A 89 7.45 -7.91 9.82
CA THR A 89 7.42 -8.42 11.20
C THR A 89 6.78 -7.37 12.09
N MET A 90 5.80 -7.77 12.88
CA MET A 90 5.07 -6.86 13.76
C MET A 90 5.93 -6.46 14.95
N LYS A 91 6.57 -5.30 14.85
CA LYS A 91 7.44 -4.74 15.88
C LYS A 91 6.80 -3.54 16.60
N GLY A 92 5.77 -2.94 16.03
CA GLY A 92 5.05 -1.82 16.60
C GLY A 92 3.61 -2.15 16.92
N ALA A 93 3.01 -1.40 17.84
CA ALA A 93 1.62 -1.60 18.22
C ALA A 93 0.66 -1.19 17.12
N ILE A 94 -0.50 -1.84 17.07
CA ILE A 94 -1.61 -1.45 16.20
C ILE A 94 -2.61 -0.67 17.04
N HIS A 95 -2.94 0.54 16.58
CA HIS A 95 -3.97 1.37 17.20
C HIS A 95 -5.30 1.17 16.47
N ALA A 96 -6.27 0.57 17.15
CA ALA A 96 -7.58 0.27 16.58
C ALA A 96 -8.65 0.94 17.45
N GLY A 97 -8.98 2.21 17.15
CA GLY A 97 -9.89 3.01 17.94
C GLY A 97 -9.35 3.21 19.36
N PRO A 98 -10.16 2.93 20.41
CA PRO A 98 -9.67 3.05 21.79
C PRO A 98 -8.76 1.90 22.22
N ARG A 99 -8.56 0.91 21.35
CA ARG A 99 -7.74 -0.27 21.68
C ARG A 99 -6.34 -0.14 21.10
N GLU A 100 -5.38 -0.56 21.87
CA GLU A 100 -4.00 -0.70 21.42
C GLU A 100 -3.63 -2.17 21.47
N VAL A 101 -3.22 -2.72 20.33
CA VAL A 101 -2.79 -4.10 20.23
C VAL A 101 -1.27 -4.13 20.26
N GLN A 102 -0.72 -4.78 21.27
CA GLN A 102 0.72 -4.86 21.44
C GLN A 102 1.37 -5.71 20.35
N PRO A 103 2.61 -5.39 19.96
CA PRO A 103 3.29 -6.17 18.93
C PRO A 103 3.54 -7.60 19.36
N THR A 104 3.29 -8.55 18.46
CA THR A 104 3.48 -9.97 18.72
C THR A 104 4.88 -10.46 18.35
N GLY A 105 5.62 -9.68 17.55
CA GLY A 105 6.91 -10.09 17.02
C GLY A 105 6.81 -11.12 15.90
N LYS A 106 5.60 -11.49 15.49
CA LYS A 106 5.39 -12.47 14.41
C LYS A 106 5.48 -11.83 13.05
N SER A 107 5.86 -12.64 12.07
CA SER A 107 6.00 -12.20 10.68
C SER A 107 4.80 -12.63 9.85
N PHE A 108 4.57 -11.90 8.78
CA PHE A 108 3.54 -12.25 7.79
C PHE A 108 4.12 -12.23 6.38
N LYS A 109 3.45 -12.95 5.49
CA LYS A 109 3.70 -12.91 4.05
C LYS A 109 2.37 -13.19 3.38
N ILE A 110 1.83 -12.22 2.65
CA ILE A 110 0.50 -12.32 2.04
C ILE A 110 0.51 -11.78 0.62
N PRO A 111 -0.34 -12.33 -0.26
CA PRO A 111 -0.59 -11.71 -1.56
C PRO A 111 -1.52 -10.50 -1.41
N SER A 112 -1.35 -9.53 -2.28
CA SER A 112 -2.18 -8.34 -2.30
C SER A 112 -2.33 -7.85 -3.73
N SER A 113 -3.48 -7.25 -4.04
CA SER A 113 -3.72 -6.58 -5.31
C SER A 113 -3.86 -5.09 -5.06
N ILE A 114 -3.10 -4.31 -5.80
CA ILE A 114 -3.12 -2.85 -5.73
C ILE A 114 -3.59 -2.35 -7.09
N ILE A 115 -4.77 -1.75 -7.13
CA ILE A 115 -5.39 -1.30 -8.36
C ILE A 115 -5.37 0.22 -8.36
N CYS A 116 -4.72 0.82 -9.35
CA CYS A 116 -4.53 2.26 -9.42
C CYS A 116 -5.10 2.84 -10.69
N ARG A 117 -5.68 4.04 -10.59
CA ARG A 117 -6.07 4.83 -11.76
C ARG A 117 -5.09 5.99 -11.89
N VAL A 118 -4.55 6.15 -13.09
CA VAL A 118 -3.61 7.22 -13.39
C VAL A 118 -4.38 8.40 -13.98
N GLU A 119 -4.06 9.61 -13.51
CA GLU A 119 -4.67 10.85 -13.94
C GLU A 119 -3.60 11.93 -13.98
N ASP A 120 -3.45 12.58 -15.12
CA ASP A 120 -2.47 13.65 -15.34
C ASP A 120 -1.04 13.27 -14.94
N GLY A 121 -0.64 12.03 -15.28
CA GLY A 121 0.71 11.54 -15.01
C GLY A 121 0.99 11.20 -13.57
N ARG A 122 -0.04 11.17 -12.71
CA ARG A 122 0.07 10.77 -11.30
C ARG A 122 -1.02 9.77 -10.95
N ILE A 123 -0.85 9.09 -9.83
CA ILE A 123 -1.86 8.16 -9.34
C ILE A 123 -2.95 8.96 -8.64
N GLY A 124 -4.19 8.87 -9.16
CA GLY A 124 -5.34 9.59 -8.62
C GLY A 124 -6.24 8.75 -7.73
N GLU A 125 -6.18 7.45 -7.89
CA GLU A 125 -6.99 6.53 -7.08
C GLU A 125 -6.22 5.24 -6.85
N VAL A 126 -6.28 4.72 -5.62
CA VAL A 126 -5.64 3.46 -5.23
C VAL A 126 -6.68 2.61 -4.51
N ARG A 127 -6.78 1.35 -4.89
CA ARG A 127 -7.65 0.38 -4.23
C ARG A 127 -6.82 -0.84 -3.88
N ILE A 128 -6.71 -1.13 -2.59
CA ILE A 128 -5.91 -2.25 -2.09
C ILE A 128 -6.85 -3.36 -1.61
N TYR A 129 -6.56 -4.59 -2.00
CA TYR A 129 -7.33 -5.76 -1.57
C TYR A 129 -6.38 -6.85 -1.10
N PHE A 130 -6.61 -7.32 0.11
CA PHE A 130 -5.83 -8.43 0.66
C PHE A 130 -6.66 -9.20 1.69
N ASP A 131 -6.19 -10.37 2.07
CA ASP A 131 -6.84 -11.24 3.05
C ASP A 131 -6.52 -10.72 4.46
N VAL A 132 -7.42 -9.90 5.00
CA VAL A 132 -7.27 -9.32 6.34
C VAL A 132 -7.24 -10.41 7.41
N LEU A 133 -8.13 -11.39 7.30
CA LEU A 133 -8.22 -12.47 8.28
C LEU A 133 -6.93 -13.31 8.28
N GLY A 134 -6.42 -13.63 7.10
CA GLY A 134 -5.17 -14.35 6.96
C GLY A 134 -3.98 -13.60 7.54
N LEU A 135 -3.93 -12.27 7.31
CA LEU A 135 -2.90 -11.42 7.91
C LEU A 135 -2.96 -11.48 9.43
N MET A 136 -4.15 -11.28 10.00
CA MET A 136 -4.33 -11.30 11.46
C MET A 136 -3.94 -12.66 12.04
N ALA A 137 -4.31 -13.75 11.36
CA ALA A 137 -3.94 -15.10 11.82
C ALA A 137 -2.41 -15.29 11.84
N GLN A 138 -1.70 -14.83 10.82
CA GLN A 138 -0.24 -14.93 10.77
C GLN A 138 0.41 -14.12 11.89
N LEU A 139 -0.15 -12.98 12.23
CA LEU A 139 0.37 -12.13 13.30
C LEU A 139 -0.03 -12.61 14.70
N GLY A 140 -0.82 -13.67 14.79
CA GLY A 140 -1.28 -14.17 16.08
C GLY A 140 -2.40 -13.34 16.69
N LEU A 141 -3.11 -12.56 15.88
CA LEU A 141 -4.20 -11.67 16.29
C LEU A 141 -5.57 -12.20 15.85
N GLY A 142 -5.64 -13.44 15.45
CA GLY A 142 -6.86 -14.07 14.96
C GLY A 142 -7.98 -14.09 15.99
N PRO A 143 -9.23 -14.38 15.56
CA PRO A 143 -10.41 -14.31 16.42
C PRO A 143 -10.33 -15.23 17.62
#